data_13a21cb80fe7023d066ea16a2b384fdc
#
_entry.id   13a21cb80fe7023d066ea16a2b384fdc
#
_cell.length_a   1.000
_cell.length_b   1.000
_cell.length_c   1.000
_cell.angle_alpha   90.00
_cell.angle_beta   90.00
_cell.angle_gamma   90.00
#
_symmetry.space_group_name_H-M   'P 1'
#
loop_
_entity.id
_entity.type
_entity.pdbx_description
1 polymer ?
#
loop_
_entity_poly.entity_id
_entity_poly.type
_entity_poly.pdbx_seq_one_letter_code
_entity_poly.pdbx_strand_id
1 'polypeptide(L)'
;MLRLGMISIREYITGDNVNVFRKWLISLKDKQAYVRISRRIMLLERGGFGDCKPLRNGVWELRIDHGAGYRVYYGMTGKEIVLLLCGGDKRTQDRDIEKAIAYFEDYKGRIL
;
A
#
# COMPACT_ATOMS: atom_id res chain seq x y z
N MET A 1 17.58 -17.79 14.55
CA MET A 1 17.68 -17.81 13.09
C MET A 1 17.41 -16.45 12.49
N LEU A 2 18.22 -16.06 11.55
CA LEU A 2 18.04 -14.78 10.86
C LEU A 2 16.92 -14.89 9.82
N ARG A 3 16.11 -13.85 9.76
CA ARG A 3 15.01 -13.78 8.79
C ARG A 3 15.28 -12.65 7.81
N LEU A 4 16.44 -12.71 7.20
CA LEU A 4 16.89 -11.68 6.27
C LEU A 4 15.93 -11.55 5.08
N GLY A 5 15.61 -10.32 4.74
CA GLY A 5 14.74 -10.02 3.60
C GLY A 5 13.26 -10.20 3.84
N MET A 6 12.88 -10.63 5.05
CA MET A 6 11.46 -10.77 5.37
C MET A 6 10.89 -9.44 5.85
N ILE A 7 9.81 -9.02 5.23
CA ILE A 7 9.10 -7.80 5.57
C ILE A 7 7.67 -8.16 5.96
N SER A 8 7.21 -7.61 7.07
CA SER A 8 5.83 -7.80 7.51
C SER A 8 4.92 -6.86 6.75
N ILE A 9 3.87 -7.39 6.15
CA ILE A 9 2.86 -6.61 5.48
C ILE A 9 1.68 -6.45 6.43
N ARG A 10 1.29 -5.21 6.69
CA ARG A 10 0.13 -4.91 7.52
C ARG A 10 -0.82 -4.01 6.75
N GLU A 11 -2.07 -4.01 7.14
CA GLU A 11 -3.10 -3.19 6.50
C GLU A 11 -3.64 -2.19 7.52
N TYR A 12 -3.65 -0.94 7.11
CA TYR A 12 -4.13 0.14 7.97
C TYR A 12 -5.65 0.02 8.17
N ILE A 13 -6.08 0.18 9.41
CA ILE A 13 -7.50 0.20 9.79
C ILE A 13 -7.81 1.59 10.34
N THR A 14 -8.84 2.23 9.82
CA THR A 14 -9.23 3.57 10.29
C THR A 14 -9.81 3.53 11.70
N GLY A 15 -9.95 4.71 12.29
CA GLY A 15 -10.61 4.83 13.60
C GLY A 15 -12.02 4.26 13.61
N ASP A 16 -12.70 4.26 12.45
CA ASP A 16 -14.04 3.70 12.30
C ASP A 16 -14.01 2.20 11.94
N ASN A 17 -12.85 1.56 12.10
CA ASN A 17 -12.67 0.13 11.87
C ASN A 17 -12.88 -0.26 10.40
N VAL A 18 -12.43 0.58 9.48
CA VAL A 18 -12.50 0.31 8.03
C VAL A 18 -11.11 0.01 7.51
N ASN A 19 -10.97 -1.10 6.78
CA ASN A 19 -9.76 -1.42 6.05
C ASN A 19 -9.91 -0.87 4.63
N VAL A 20 -9.40 0.32 4.40
CA VAL A 20 -9.60 1.04 3.14
C VAL A 20 -8.94 0.32 1.97
N PHE A 21 -7.72 -0.16 2.16
CA PHE A 21 -7.01 -0.88 1.11
C PHE A 21 -7.74 -2.16 0.71
N ARG A 22 -8.12 -2.98 1.70
CA ARG A 22 -8.79 -4.27 1.43
C ARG A 22 -10.12 -4.05 0.74
N LYS A 23 -10.88 -3.08 1.20
CA LYS A 23 -12.18 -2.73 0.61
C LYS A 23 -12.01 -2.34 -0.86
N TRP A 24 -11.01 -1.54 -1.16
CA TRP A 24 -10.72 -1.15 -2.54
C TRP A 24 -10.31 -2.37 -3.37
N LEU A 25 -9.41 -3.19 -2.85
CA LEU A 25 -8.88 -4.34 -3.60
C LEU A 25 -9.97 -5.31 -4.00
N ILE A 26 -10.85 -5.66 -3.07
CA ILE A 26 -11.92 -6.61 -3.37
C ILE A 26 -13.03 -6.02 -4.23
N SER A 27 -13.08 -4.69 -4.37
CA SER A 27 -14.07 -4.02 -5.21
C SER A 27 -13.67 -3.98 -6.68
N LEU A 28 -12.43 -4.34 -7.02
CA LEU A 28 -11.94 -4.25 -8.38
C LEU A 28 -12.67 -5.24 -9.28
N LYS A 29 -13.20 -4.72 -10.39
CA LYS A 29 -13.89 -5.54 -11.37
C LYS A 29 -12.91 -6.29 -12.27
N ASP A 30 -11.73 -5.73 -12.48
CA ASP A 30 -10.67 -6.35 -13.27
C ASP A 30 -9.97 -7.40 -12.41
N LYS A 31 -10.30 -8.66 -12.67
CA LYS A 31 -9.75 -9.76 -11.87
C LYS A 31 -8.26 -9.97 -12.09
N GLN A 32 -7.76 -9.63 -13.27
CA GLN A 32 -6.32 -9.71 -13.51
C GLN A 32 -5.59 -8.63 -12.72
N ALA A 33 -6.18 -7.46 -12.57
CA ALA A 33 -5.61 -6.42 -11.72
C ALA A 33 -5.49 -6.91 -10.28
N TYR A 34 -6.55 -7.53 -9.75
CA TYR A 34 -6.54 -8.11 -8.42
C TYR A 34 -5.36 -9.05 -8.23
N VAL A 35 -5.16 -9.97 -9.19
CA VAL A 35 -4.08 -10.95 -9.12
C VAL A 35 -2.72 -10.29 -9.20
N ARG A 36 -2.55 -9.32 -10.10
CA ARG A 36 -1.26 -8.63 -10.27
C ARG A 36 -0.89 -7.80 -9.04
N ILE A 37 -1.85 -7.12 -8.47
CA ILE A 37 -1.64 -6.33 -7.24
C ILE A 37 -1.25 -7.26 -6.10
N SER A 38 -2.00 -8.35 -5.92
CA SER A 38 -1.72 -9.31 -4.85
C SER A 38 -0.34 -9.91 -4.98
N ARG A 39 0.08 -10.24 -6.21
CA ARG A 39 1.42 -10.78 -6.47
C ARG A 39 2.51 -9.76 -6.11
N ARG A 40 2.31 -8.50 -6.47
CA ARG A 40 3.28 -7.46 -6.14
C ARG A 40 3.44 -7.30 -4.63
N ILE A 41 2.34 -7.41 -3.89
CA ILE A 41 2.38 -7.34 -2.43
C ILE A 41 3.12 -8.54 -1.85
N MET A 42 2.88 -9.73 -2.39
CA MET A 42 3.61 -10.93 -1.96
C MET A 42 5.12 -10.76 -2.15
N LEU A 43 5.52 -10.13 -3.25
CA LEU A 43 6.94 -9.89 -3.51
C LEU A 43 7.54 -8.90 -2.50
N LEU A 44 6.76 -7.94 -2.02
CA LEU A 44 7.22 -7.02 -0.98
C LEU A 44 7.69 -7.76 0.27
N GLU A 45 6.99 -8.83 0.66
CA GLU A 45 7.36 -9.61 1.84
C GLU A 45 8.77 -10.19 1.74
N ARG A 46 9.25 -10.37 0.53
CA ARG A 46 10.59 -10.91 0.26
C ARG A 46 11.60 -9.83 -0.07
N GLY A 47 11.22 -8.57 0.09
CA GLY A 47 12.09 -7.44 -0.20
C GLY A 47 12.12 -7.04 -1.67
N GLY A 48 11.26 -7.62 -2.51
CA GLY A 48 11.17 -7.28 -3.92
C GLY A 48 10.19 -6.14 -4.14
N PHE A 49 10.67 -4.89 -4.12
CA PHE A 49 9.80 -3.74 -4.22
C PHE A 49 9.36 -3.41 -5.64
N GLY A 50 10.20 -3.71 -6.65
CA GLY A 50 9.85 -3.47 -8.05
C GLY A 50 9.61 -2.01 -8.34
N ASP A 51 8.63 -1.73 -9.19
CA ASP A 51 8.31 -0.37 -9.61
C ASP A 51 7.59 0.40 -8.51
N CYS A 52 8.37 1.11 -7.69
CA CYS A 52 7.85 1.93 -6.63
C CYS A 52 8.68 3.20 -6.49
N LYS A 53 8.11 4.22 -5.88
CA LYS A 53 8.84 5.45 -5.63
C LYS A 53 8.37 6.12 -4.35
N PRO A 54 9.28 6.84 -3.68
CA PRO A 54 8.87 7.64 -2.53
C PRO A 54 8.08 8.86 -3.00
N LEU A 55 7.08 9.22 -2.21
CA LEU A 55 6.32 10.43 -2.44
C LEU A 55 6.75 11.45 -1.38
N ARG A 56 5.85 11.80 -0.47
CA ARG A 56 6.17 12.70 0.62
C ARG A 56 5.58 12.17 1.93
N ASN A 57 6.07 12.68 3.04
CA ASN A 57 5.59 12.34 4.38
C ASN A 57 5.68 10.85 4.71
N GLY A 58 6.69 10.17 4.13
CA GLY A 58 6.93 8.75 4.41
C GLY A 58 6.05 7.79 3.62
N VAL A 59 5.23 8.30 2.72
CA VAL A 59 4.37 7.48 1.87
C VAL A 59 5.10 7.12 0.59
N TRP A 60 4.91 5.88 0.16
CA TRP A 60 5.46 5.34 -1.08
C TRP A 60 4.34 4.91 -1.99
N GLU A 61 4.62 4.89 -3.28
CA GLU A 61 3.69 4.45 -4.32
C GLU A 61 4.23 3.20 -4.99
N LEU A 62 3.43 2.13 -4.98
CA LEU A 62 3.70 0.92 -5.72
C LEU A 62 2.87 0.97 -6.99
N ARG A 63 3.53 0.92 -8.14
CA ARG A 63 2.84 1.05 -9.43
C ARG A 63 2.67 -0.30 -10.09
N ILE A 64 1.47 -0.55 -10.57
CA ILE A 64 1.14 -1.77 -11.30
C ILE A 64 0.77 -1.37 -12.73
N ASP A 65 1.65 -1.70 -13.67
CA ASP A 65 1.49 -1.38 -15.08
C ASP A 65 0.52 -2.37 -15.74
N HIS A 66 -0.77 -2.11 -15.54
CA HIS A 66 -1.84 -2.92 -16.09
C HIS A 66 -3.12 -2.10 -16.11
N GLY A 67 -3.84 -2.16 -17.23
CA GLY A 67 -5.15 -1.53 -17.36
C GLY A 67 -5.14 -0.04 -17.01
N ALA A 68 -5.95 0.34 -16.06
CA ALA A 68 -6.12 1.74 -15.66
C ALA A 68 -4.90 2.36 -14.98
N GLY A 69 -3.84 1.61 -14.80
CA GLY A 69 -2.64 2.10 -14.12
C GLY A 69 -2.83 2.11 -12.61
N TYR A 70 -2.91 0.92 -12.01
CA TYR A 70 -3.22 0.79 -10.59
C TYR A 70 -2.06 1.21 -9.72
N ARG A 71 -2.40 1.74 -8.54
CA ARG A 71 -1.45 2.22 -7.55
C ARG A 71 -1.82 1.69 -6.18
N VAL A 72 -0.81 1.28 -5.41
CA VAL A 72 -0.99 0.96 -4.00
C VAL A 72 -0.09 1.89 -3.21
N TYR A 73 -0.64 2.56 -2.20
CA TYR A 73 0.10 3.50 -1.37
C TYR A 73 0.39 2.85 -0.03
N TYR A 74 1.64 2.95 0.41
CA TYR A 74 2.06 2.34 1.65
C TYR A 74 3.04 3.23 2.40
N GLY A 75 3.13 3.00 3.70
CA GLY A 75 4.13 3.63 4.54
C GLY A 75 5.09 2.58 5.06
N MET A 76 6.33 2.98 5.32
CA MET A 76 7.31 2.11 5.95
C MET A 76 7.42 2.50 7.42
N THR A 77 7.29 1.52 8.32
CA THR A 77 7.57 1.74 9.74
C THR A 77 8.81 0.94 10.08
N GLY A 78 9.91 1.67 10.28
CA GLY A 78 11.22 1.04 10.39
C GLY A 78 11.63 0.43 9.06
N LYS A 79 12.39 -0.65 9.11
CA LYS A 79 12.87 -1.33 7.89
C LYS A 79 12.11 -2.60 7.56
N GLU A 80 11.20 -3.00 8.42
CA GLU A 80 10.61 -4.33 8.37
C GLU A 80 9.10 -4.36 8.16
N ILE A 81 8.43 -3.23 8.28
CA ILE A 81 6.97 -3.21 8.20
C ILE A 81 6.52 -2.29 7.07
N VAL A 82 5.77 -2.87 6.14
CA VAL A 82 5.06 -2.16 5.10
C VAL A 82 3.60 -2.06 5.53
N LEU A 83 3.08 -0.84 5.63
CA LEU A 83 1.70 -0.60 6.00
C LEU A 83 0.92 -0.17 4.76
N LEU A 84 0.02 -1.03 4.30
CA LEU A 84 -0.82 -0.74 3.13
C LEU A 84 -1.92 0.24 3.54
N LEU A 85 -1.99 1.38 2.87
CA LEU A 85 -2.86 2.49 3.28
C LEU A 85 -4.13 2.56 2.44
N CYS A 86 -3.98 2.57 1.14
CA CYS A 86 -5.11 2.63 0.20
C CYS A 86 -4.61 2.31 -1.20
N GLY A 87 -5.54 2.24 -2.13
CA GLY A 87 -5.22 2.01 -3.52
C GLY A 87 -6.10 2.85 -4.41
N GLY A 88 -5.75 2.89 -5.68
CA GLY A 88 -6.49 3.62 -6.68
C GLY A 88 -5.89 3.39 -8.05
N ASP A 89 -6.22 4.26 -8.99
CA ASP A 89 -5.64 4.20 -10.32
C ASP A 89 -5.11 5.57 -10.73
N LYS A 90 -4.64 5.66 -11.96
CA LYS A 90 -4.02 6.87 -12.47
C LYS A 90 -4.95 8.09 -12.41
N ARG A 91 -6.26 7.88 -12.57
CA ARG A 91 -7.24 8.98 -12.60
C ARG A 91 -7.43 9.64 -11.24
N THR A 92 -7.27 8.88 -10.17
CA THR A 92 -7.53 9.35 -8.80
C THR A 92 -6.27 9.59 -8.01
N GLN A 93 -5.12 9.59 -8.68
CA GLN A 93 -3.80 9.58 -8.05
C GLN A 93 -3.61 10.70 -7.02
N ASP A 94 -3.87 11.94 -7.39
CA ASP A 94 -3.62 13.07 -6.50
C ASP A 94 -4.45 12.98 -5.22
N ARG A 95 -5.73 12.66 -5.37
CA ARG A 95 -6.62 12.51 -4.22
C ARG A 95 -6.19 11.34 -3.33
N ASP A 96 -5.79 10.23 -3.94
CA ASP A 96 -5.40 9.03 -3.19
C ASP A 96 -4.10 9.25 -2.43
N ILE A 97 -3.17 10.01 -2.98
CA ILE A 97 -1.94 10.38 -2.28
C ILE A 97 -2.26 11.18 -1.02
N GLU A 98 -3.16 12.15 -1.12
CA GLU A 98 -3.53 12.95 0.05
C GLU A 98 -4.19 12.09 1.13
N LYS A 99 -5.05 11.16 0.73
CA LYS A 99 -5.67 10.22 1.67
C LYS A 99 -4.61 9.34 2.34
N ALA A 100 -3.68 8.82 1.55
CA ALA A 100 -2.63 7.94 2.09
C ALA A 100 -1.80 8.67 3.14
N ILE A 101 -1.45 9.93 2.88
CA ILE A 101 -0.70 10.74 3.83
C ILE A 101 -1.48 10.91 5.12
N ALA A 102 -2.77 11.24 5.02
CA ALA A 102 -3.61 11.41 6.20
C ALA A 102 -3.73 10.11 7.01
N TYR A 103 -3.90 8.98 6.34
CA TYR A 103 -3.97 7.68 7.00
C TYR A 103 -2.66 7.34 7.71
N PHE A 104 -1.54 7.62 7.07
CA PHE A 104 -0.24 7.31 7.68
C PHE A 104 0.02 8.20 8.90
N GLU A 105 -0.35 9.47 8.83
CA GLU A 105 -0.23 10.37 9.97
C GLU A 105 -1.11 9.89 11.14
N ASP A 106 -2.33 9.46 10.84
CA ASP A 106 -3.22 8.90 11.86
C ASP A 106 -2.62 7.66 12.52
N TYR A 107 -2.08 6.76 11.72
CA TYR A 107 -1.43 5.54 12.23
C TYR A 107 -0.26 5.90 13.15
N LYS A 108 0.61 6.79 12.70
CA LYS A 108 1.78 7.19 13.49
C LYS A 108 1.37 7.84 14.80
N GLY A 109 0.31 8.63 14.78
CA GLY A 109 -0.20 9.25 16.00
C GLY A 109 -0.72 8.26 17.02
N ARG A 110 -1.26 7.14 16.56
CA ARG A 110 -1.82 6.12 17.47
C ARG A 110 -0.75 5.27 18.13
N ILE A 111 0.38 5.06 17.46
CA ILE A 111 1.42 4.17 17.99
C ILE A 111 2.49 4.90 18.80
N LEU A 112 2.41 6.22 18.88
CA LEU A 112 3.37 7.01 19.66
C LEU A 112 2.87 7.21 21.11
#